data_7e3d5b5e66496549a8768e5d7efec3ea
#
_entry.id   7e3d5b5e66496549a8768e5d7efec3ea
#
_cell.length_a   1.000
_cell.length_b   1.000
_cell.length_c   1.000
_cell.angle_alpha   90.00
_cell.angle_beta   90.00
_cell.angle_gamma   90.00
#
_symmetry.space_group_name_H-M   'P 1'
#
loop_
_entity.id
_entity.type
_entity.pdbx_description
1 polymer ?
#
loop_
_entity_poly.entity_id
_entity_poly.type
_entity_poly.pdbx_seq_one_letter_code
_entity_poly.pdbx_strand_id
1 'polypeptide(L)'
;LVPFNMGQIHYKDILTITNQKHKVKSLTYQDTPQSWKLVCNGPCTDKHKGNVIWYDDARSLTPKYKLAKDNKLRGVGAWQISNIPTPDGGKDPNQKERDDMMNAFVLWNV
;
A
#
# COMPACT_ATOMS: atom_id res chain seq x y z
N LEU A 1 30.56 3.26 -0.04
CA LEU A 1 29.22 3.84 -0.12
C LEU A 1 28.33 2.95 -0.98
N VAL A 2 27.45 2.20 -0.35
CA VAL A 2 26.42 1.47 -1.09
C VAL A 2 25.43 2.50 -1.60
N PRO A 3 25.21 2.62 -2.91
CA PRO A 3 24.21 3.55 -3.42
C PRO A 3 22.84 3.19 -2.85
N PHE A 4 22.19 4.18 -2.24
CA PHE A 4 20.86 4.04 -1.71
C PHE A 4 19.89 3.95 -2.88
N ASN A 5 19.42 2.76 -3.15
CA ASN A 5 18.54 2.53 -4.29
C ASN A 5 17.09 2.72 -3.84
N MET A 6 16.63 3.97 -3.83
CA MET A 6 15.23 4.28 -3.56
C MET A 6 14.42 4.20 -4.85
N GLY A 7 13.46 3.32 -4.88
CA GLY A 7 12.52 3.21 -5.98
C GLY A 7 11.09 3.31 -5.49
N GLN A 8 10.18 3.52 -6.41
CA GLN A 8 8.74 3.46 -6.16
C GLN A 8 8.17 2.19 -6.75
N ILE A 9 7.20 1.62 -6.05
CA ILE A 9 6.51 0.41 -6.49
C ILE A 9 4.99 0.66 -6.42
N HIS A 10 4.26 0.16 -7.39
CA HIS A 10 2.81 0.30 -7.43
C HIS A 10 2.14 -0.61 -6.40
N TYR A 11 1.06 -0.14 -5.80
CA TYR A 11 0.33 -0.89 -4.78
C TYR A 11 -0.11 -2.28 -5.28
N LYS A 12 -0.59 -2.37 -6.53
CA LYS A 12 -0.96 -3.66 -7.13
C LYS A 12 0.19 -4.66 -7.15
N ASP A 13 1.41 -4.18 -7.35
CA ASP A 13 2.60 -5.04 -7.37
C ASP A 13 2.99 -5.48 -5.96
N ILE A 14 2.76 -4.62 -4.96
CA ILE A 14 2.94 -4.99 -3.55
C ILE A 14 1.98 -6.12 -3.18
N LEU A 15 0.72 -6.03 -3.58
CA LEU A 15 -0.26 -7.10 -3.32
C LEU A 15 0.14 -8.41 -3.99
N THR A 16 0.72 -8.35 -5.19
CA THR A 16 1.24 -9.54 -5.86
C THR A 16 2.33 -10.21 -5.02
N ILE A 17 3.21 -9.42 -4.39
CA ILE A 17 4.26 -9.95 -3.52
C ILE A 17 3.65 -10.53 -2.24
N THR A 18 2.76 -9.80 -1.58
CA THR A 18 2.17 -10.24 -0.30
C THR A 18 1.30 -11.48 -0.45
N ASN A 19 0.73 -11.72 -1.63
CA ASN A 19 -0.03 -12.94 -1.93
C ASN A 19 0.86 -14.17 -2.12
N GLN A 20 2.18 -13.98 -2.24
CA GLN A 20 3.16 -15.06 -2.38
C GLN A 20 3.90 -15.23 -1.06
N LYS A 21 3.37 -16.08 -0.18
CA LYS A 21 3.88 -16.24 1.19
C LYS A 21 5.38 -16.56 1.25
N HIS A 22 5.90 -17.30 0.27
CA HIS A 22 7.32 -17.66 0.23
C HIS A 22 8.24 -16.46 0.00
N LYS A 23 7.73 -15.38 -0.56
CA LYS A 23 8.49 -14.14 -0.78
C LYS A 23 8.51 -13.23 0.44
N VAL A 24 7.59 -13.40 1.37
CA VAL A 24 7.44 -12.52 2.53
C VAL A 24 8.20 -13.06 3.71
N LYS A 25 9.21 -12.32 4.18
CA LYS A 25 9.91 -12.63 5.42
C LYS A 25 9.13 -12.10 6.62
N SER A 26 8.68 -10.86 6.55
CA SER A 26 7.84 -10.26 7.58
C SER A 26 6.97 -9.14 6.99
N LEU A 27 5.80 -8.96 7.59
CA LEU A 27 4.89 -7.87 7.25
C LEU A 27 4.35 -7.33 8.56
N THR A 28 4.76 -6.11 8.92
CA THR A 28 4.42 -5.50 10.21
C THR A 28 3.85 -4.10 10.03
N TYR A 29 2.84 -3.79 10.84
CA TYR A 29 2.29 -2.44 10.91
C TYR A 29 3.12 -1.61 11.89
N GLN A 30 3.58 -0.45 11.45
CA GLN A 30 4.38 0.46 12.26
C GLN A 30 3.50 1.60 12.74
N ASP A 31 3.26 1.68 14.06
CA ASP A 31 2.32 2.63 14.65
C ASP A 31 2.81 4.09 14.54
N THR A 32 4.11 4.32 14.63
CA THR A 32 4.65 5.67 14.62
C THR A 32 4.46 6.37 13.27
N PRO A 33 4.91 5.76 12.13
CA PRO A 33 4.59 6.34 10.82
C PRO A 33 3.19 5.99 10.33
N GLN A 34 2.48 5.07 11.00
CA GLN A 34 1.22 4.51 10.54
C GLN A 34 1.33 4.02 9.11
N SER A 35 2.22 3.07 8.90
CA SER A 35 2.50 2.47 7.58
C SER A 35 2.91 1.02 7.76
N TRP A 36 2.77 0.26 6.68
CA TRP A 36 3.22 -1.12 6.64
C TRP A 36 4.68 -1.22 6.24
N LYS A 37 5.39 -2.14 6.89
CA LYS A 37 6.75 -2.50 6.52
C LYS A 37 6.76 -3.94 6.05
N LEU A 38 7.05 -4.14 4.78
CA LEU A 38 7.20 -5.45 4.16
C LEU A 38 8.69 -5.74 4.01
N VAL A 39 9.12 -6.87 4.55
CA VAL A 39 10.48 -7.38 4.34
C VAL A 39 10.38 -8.66 3.51
N CYS A 40 11.08 -8.68 2.39
CA CYS A 40 11.08 -9.82 1.47
C CYS A 40 12.24 -10.77 1.74
N ASN A 41 12.05 -12.04 1.36
CA ASN A 41 13.12 -13.00 1.30
C ASN A 41 13.93 -12.78 0.01
N GLY A 42 14.99 -11.96 0.09
CA GLY A 42 15.72 -11.50 -1.08
C GLY A 42 15.07 -10.27 -1.69
N PRO A 43 15.45 -9.87 -2.92
CA PRO A 43 14.85 -8.71 -3.57
C PRO A 43 13.34 -8.84 -3.72
N CYS A 44 12.61 -7.78 -3.41
CA CYS A 44 11.15 -7.80 -3.54
C CYS A 44 10.69 -7.88 -4.99
N THR A 45 11.44 -7.26 -5.89
CA THR A 45 11.17 -7.26 -7.34
C THR A 45 12.46 -7.44 -8.12
N ASP A 46 12.34 -7.80 -9.39
CA ASP A 46 13.49 -7.92 -10.29
C ASP A 46 14.14 -6.57 -10.58
N LYS A 47 13.37 -5.50 -10.52
CA LYS A 47 13.85 -4.14 -10.82
C LYS A 47 14.57 -3.48 -9.65
N HIS A 48 14.22 -3.86 -8.42
CA HIS A 48 14.73 -3.22 -7.21
C HIS A 48 15.50 -4.25 -6.40
N LYS A 49 16.76 -3.95 -6.13
CA LYS A 49 17.62 -4.86 -5.35
C LYS A 49 17.28 -4.86 -3.87
N GLY A 50 16.49 -3.89 -3.41
CA GLY A 50 16.09 -3.78 -2.01
C GLY A 50 15.10 -4.86 -1.59
N ASN A 51 15.13 -5.21 -0.32
CA ASN A 51 14.24 -6.21 0.27
C ASN A 51 13.24 -5.63 1.25
N VAL A 52 13.12 -4.31 1.34
CA VAL A 52 12.19 -3.63 2.25
C VAL A 52 11.32 -2.67 1.45
N ILE A 53 10.01 -2.77 1.67
CA ILE A 53 9.03 -1.86 1.10
C ILE A 53 8.20 -1.26 2.23
N TRP A 54 8.08 0.07 2.23
CA TRP A 54 7.13 0.78 3.07
C TRP A 54 5.94 1.19 2.23
N TYR A 55 4.73 0.93 2.71
CA TYR A 55 3.54 1.26 1.93
C TYR A 55 2.33 1.54 2.82
N ASP A 56 1.33 2.14 2.22
CA ASP A 56 0.03 2.42 2.84
C ASP A 56 -1.05 1.55 2.22
N ASP A 57 -2.01 1.16 3.05
CA ASP A 57 -3.24 0.51 2.63
C ASP A 57 -4.43 1.20 3.30
N ALA A 58 -5.62 0.59 3.24
CA ALA A 58 -6.82 1.17 3.85
C ALA A 58 -6.65 1.45 5.33
N ARG A 59 -5.99 0.55 6.07
CA ARG A 59 -5.79 0.72 7.51
C ARG A 59 -4.92 1.93 7.82
N SER A 60 -3.82 2.10 7.10
CA SER A 60 -2.87 3.19 7.35
C SER A 60 -3.34 4.52 6.76
N LEU A 61 -4.10 4.50 5.67
CA LEU A 61 -4.62 5.72 5.06
C LEU A 61 -5.80 6.32 5.82
N THR A 62 -6.63 5.50 6.45
CA THR A 62 -7.80 5.97 7.18
C THR A 62 -7.48 7.05 8.21
N PRO A 63 -6.51 6.87 9.13
CA PRO A 63 -6.16 7.93 10.07
C PRO A 63 -5.56 9.15 9.39
N LYS A 64 -4.87 8.98 8.27
CA LYS A 64 -4.30 10.10 7.51
C LYS A 64 -5.39 10.95 6.85
N TYR A 65 -6.39 10.31 6.27
CA TYR A 65 -7.56 11.01 5.71
C TYR A 65 -8.38 11.69 6.82
N LYS A 66 -8.53 11.02 7.96
CA LYS A 66 -9.20 11.60 9.12
C LYS A 66 -8.47 12.83 9.63
N LEU A 67 -7.15 12.81 9.69
CA LEU A 67 -6.35 13.97 10.08
C LEU A 67 -6.63 15.17 9.17
N ALA A 68 -6.67 14.95 7.87
CA ALA A 68 -6.97 16.01 6.90
C ALA A 68 -8.38 16.56 7.11
N LYS A 69 -9.36 15.70 7.35
CA LYS A 69 -10.74 16.10 7.62
C LYS A 69 -10.85 16.90 8.91
N ASP A 70 -10.24 16.41 10.00
CA ASP A 70 -10.30 17.08 11.32
C ASP A 70 -9.62 18.45 11.29
N ASN A 71 -8.62 18.63 10.47
CA ASN A 71 -7.93 19.91 10.27
C ASN A 71 -8.57 20.79 9.20
N LYS A 72 -9.73 20.38 8.67
CA LYS A 72 -10.50 21.15 7.67
C LYS A 72 -9.70 21.50 6.43
N LEU A 73 -8.84 20.60 5.99
CA LEU A 73 -8.16 20.77 4.70
C LEU A 73 -9.16 20.67 3.56
N ARG A 74 -8.84 21.28 2.42
CA ARG A 74 -9.75 21.36 1.29
C ARG A 74 -10.06 20.00 0.65
N GLY A 75 -9.17 19.03 0.81
CA GLY A 75 -9.38 17.71 0.25
C GLY A 75 -8.14 16.85 0.38
N VAL A 76 -8.26 15.63 -0.07
CA VAL A 76 -7.17 14.66 -0.18
C VAL A 76 -7.17 14.08 -1.58
N GLY A 77 -6.01 13.61 -2.02
CA GLY A 77 -5.87 12.92 -3.29
C GLY A 77 -5.08 11.65 -3.12
N ALA A 78 -5.30 10.70 -4.00
CA ALA A 78 -4.52 9.48 -4.05
C ALA A 78 -3.65 9.45 -5.31
N TRP A 79 -2.39 9.22 -5.14
CA TRP A 79 -1.46 8.98 -6.23
C TRP A 79 -1.02 7.52 -6.17
N GLN A 80 -1.61 6.58 -6.87
CA GLN A 80 -2.58 6.86 -7.94
C GLN A 80 -3.68 5.78 -7.86
N ILE A 81 -4.94 6.15 -8.05
CA ILE A 81 -6.09 5.24 -7.94
C ILE A 81 -5.98 4.07 -8.92
N SER A 82 -5.42 4.29 -10.11
CA SER A 82 -5.22 3.24 -11.10
C SER A 82 -4.30 2.11 -10.63
N ASN A 83 -3.56 2.31 -9.53
CA ASN A 83 -2.73 1.27 -8.92
C ASN A 83 -3.51 0.37 -7.95
N ILE A 84 -4.78 0.66 -7.70
CA ILE A 84 -5.66 -0.26 -7.01
C ILE A 84 -6.05 -1.36 -8.02
N PRO A 85 -5.89 -2.64 -7.67
CA PRO A 85 -6.19 -3.71 -8.62
C PRO A 85 -7.61 -3.65 -9.13
N THR A 86 -7.78 -3.82 -10.43
CA THR A 86 -9.10 -3.90 -11.06
C THR A 86 -9.54 -5.36 -11.17
N PRO A 87 -10.87 -5.62 -11.18
CA PRO A 87 -11.34 -7.00 -11.31
C PRO A 87 -11.01 -7.57 -12.69
N ASP A 88 -10.45 -8.79 -12.68
CA ASP A 88 -10.17 -9.59 -13.88
C ASP A 88 -11.31 -10.59 -14.07
N GLY A 89 -12.46 -10.18 -14.58
CA GLY A 89 -13.54 -11.03 -15.03
C GLY A 89 -13.69 -12.42 -14.39
N GLY A 90 -13.61 -12.57 -13.08
CA GLY A 90 -13.67 -13.84 -12.36
C GLY A 90 -13.45 -13.63 -10.87
N LYS A 91 -12.90 -14.63 -10.19
CA LYS A 91 -12.51 -14.47 -8.78
C LYS A 91 -11.37 -13.47 -8.67
N ASP A 92 -11.67 -12.32 -8.12
CA ASP A 92 -10.66 -11.28 -7.86
C ASP A 92 -10.09 -11.51 -6.45
N PRO A 93 -8.85 -12.00 -6.31
CA PRO A 93 -8.26 -12.24 -4.99
C PRO A 93 -7.99 -10.94 -4.22
N ASN A 94 -8.04 -9.79 -4.90
CA ASN A 94 -7.77 -8.49 -4.30
C ASN A 94 -9.04 -7.66 -4.11
N GLN A 95 -10.22 -8.25 -4.24
CA GLN A 95 -11.48 -7.52 -4.13
C GLN A 95 -11.62 -6.82 -2.78
N LYS A 96 -11.27 -7.51 -1.70
CA LYS A 96 -11.36 -6.94 -0.36
C LYS A 96 -10.45 -5.72 -0.22
N GLU A 97 -9.20 -5.84 -0.62
CA GLU A 97 -8.24 -4.75 -0.54
C GLU A 97 -8.68 -3.55 -1.39
N ARG A 98 -9.19 -3.81 -2.59
CA ARG A 98 -9.72 -2.75 -3.45
C ARG A 98 -10.88 -2.03 -2.80
N ASP A 99 -11.85 -2.78 -2.28
CA ASP A 99 -13.03 -2.22 -1.64
C ASP A 99 -12.67 -1.43 -0.39
N ASP A 100 -11.75 -1.97 0.43
CA ASP A 100 -11.27 -1.30 1.64
C ASP A 100 -10.55 0.01 1.30
N MET A 101 -9.74 0.04 0.23
CA MET A 101 -9.06 1.25 -0.22
C MET A 101 -10.05 2.30 -0.71
N MET A 102 -11.04 1.91 -1.48
CA MET A 102 -12.07 2.83 -1.96
C MET A 102 -12.92 3.36 -0.80
N ASN A 103 -13.26 2.52 0.16
CA ASN A 103 -14.02 2.92 1.34
C ASN A 103 -13.23 3.92 2.20
N ALA A 104 -11.93 3.69 2.39
CA ALA A 104 -11.08 4.63 3.12
C ALA A 104 -11.05 6.00 2.44
N PHE A 105 -10.99 6.02 1.12
CA PHE A 105 -11.01 7.26 0.35
C PHE A 105 -12.35 7.98 0.45
N VAL A 106 -13.47 7.25 0.42
CA VAL A 106 -14.82 7.80 0.51
C VAL A 106 -15.10 8.41 1.90
N LEU A 107 -14.47 7.89 2.96
CA LEU A 107 -14.61 8.44 4.30
C LEU A 107 -14.30 9.93 4.39
N TRP A 108 -13.52 10.46 3.47
CA TRP A 108 -13.25 11.90 3.39
C TRP A 108 -14.53 12.71 3.15
N ASN A 109 -15.47 12.17 2.40
CA ASN A 109 -16.68 12.86 1.96
C ASN A 109 -17.85 12.79 2.95
N VAL A 110 -17.64 12.17 4.11
CA VAL A 110 -18.69 12.01 5.12
C VAL A 110 -18.64 13.07 6.20
#